data_7e443c63dde550eb68593b5b505c02fa
#
_entry.id   7e443c63dde550eb68593b5b505c02fa
#
_cell.length_a   1.000
_cell.length_b   1.000
_cell.length_c   1.000
_cell.angle_alpha   90.00
_cell.angle_beta   90.00
_cell.angle_gamma   90.00
#
_symmetry.space_group_name_H-M   'P 1'
#
loop_
_entity.id
_entity.type
_entity.pdbx_description
1 polymer ?
#
loop_
_entity_poly.entity_id
_entity_poly.type
_entity_poly.pdbx_seq_one_letter_code
_entity_poly.pdbx_strand_id
1 'polypeptide(L)'
;MLRRGCLLAAALCAIAGRPSGAQTVLDRTPNLSGAWVGPAGVLHFNFLHRFSISSAPERKVTSTPTFLLAAGLPERTLVGVHYATNSELSPRYPNEWEMFGRFAPLDQELGAPVDASVQVGYNLAAEGLDGEAALARRQGPVRILGALRVLSGPGDERGADVAVAAGAALRLSRSIALSADVAAATERDPGERVAWAAGMSLAIPHTPHTLSLHATNTNNATLQSSSRGTGETRYGFEFTIPVTLDRYFGRRPPPPPPAVGPASGDSVVAEVRDFMFRPARVVVPAGATVVWTNGGQVVHTVTALDGSFDSGPIGSGERRAMVFSTPGRFPFRCTPHPFMRGEIVVR
;
A
#
# COMPACT_ATOMS: atom_id res chain seq x y z
N MET A 1 -45.33 16.94 -6.07
CA MET A 1 -44.37 16.18 -5.24
C MET A 1 -43.25 15.63 -6.12
N LEU A 2 -42.36 16.47 -6.61
CA LEU A 2 -41.19 16.07 -7.42
C LEU A 2 -40.16 17.21 -7.40
N ARG A 3 -39.41 17.37 -6.30
CA ARG A 3 -38.27 18.32 -6.24
C ARG A 3 -37.26 18.05 -5.10
N ARG A 4 -37.20 16.83 -4.56
CA ARG A 4 -36.22 16.50 -3.47
C ARG A 4 -35.19 15.42 -3.85
N GLY A 5 -35.18 14.92 -5.08
CA GLY A 5 -34.26 13.86 -5.55
C GLY A 5 -32.96 14.33 -6.19
N CYS A 6 -32.83 15.60 -6.56
CA CYS A 6 -31.63 16.08 -7.31
C CYS A 6 -30.50 16.69 -6.46
N LEU A 7 -30.70 16.91 -5.16
CA LEU A 7 -29.71 17.53 -4.30
C LEU A 7 -28.71 16.53 -3.67
N LEU A 8 -29.02 15.23 -3.63
CA LEU A 8 -28.08 14.21 -3.14
C LEU A 8 -27.07 13.76 -4.20
N ALA A 9 -27.41 13.85 -5.49
CA ALA A 9 -26.51 13.47 -6.57
C ALA A 9 -25.41 14.51 -6.87
N ALA A 10 -25.66 15.78 -6.56
CA ALA A 10 -24.70 16.86 -6.80
C ALA A 10 -23.62 16.97 -5.69
N ALA A 11 -23.84 16.41 -4.50
CA ALA A 11 -22.87 16.42 -3.43
C ALA A 11 -21.79 15.33 -3.58
N LEU A 12 -22.02 14.30 -4.38
CA LEU A 12 -21.05 13.24 -4.65
C LEU A 12 -20.04 13.58 -5.76
N CYS A 13 -20.33 14.57 -6.62
CA CYS A 13 -19.42 14.94 -7.72
C CYS A 13 -18.35 15.98 -7.35
N ALA A 14 -18.35 16.53 -6.15
CA ALA A 14 -17.39 17.59 -5.74
C ALA A 14 -16.16 17.05 -4.98
N ILE A 15 -15.98 15.74 -4.84
CA ILE A 15 -14.82 15.13 -4.17
C ILE A 15 -13.77 14.61 -5.19
N ALA A 16 -13.92 14.96 -6.46
CA ALA A 16 -12.92 14.66 -7.47
C ALA A 16 -11.71 15.57 -7.32
N GLY A 17 -10.57 15.06 -6.83
CA GLY A 17 -9.29 15.58 -7.25
C GLY A 17 -8.33 16.17 -6.22
N ARG A 18 -8.07 15.49 -5.08
CA ARG A 18 -6.74 15.56 -4.46
C ARG A 18 -6.15 14.15 -4.45
N PRO A 19 -4.90 13.94 -4.93
CA PRO A 19 -4.26 12.65 -4.76
C PRO A 19 -4.13 12.43 -3.24
N SER A 20 -4.92 11.49 -2.72
CA SER A 20 -4.78 11.06 -1.34
C SER A 20 -3.38 10.48 -1.20
N GLY A 21 -2.60 10.96 -0.24
CA GLY A 21 -1.39 10.28 0.18
C GLY A 21 -1.77 8.84 0.52
N ALA A 22 -1.28 7.88 -0.25
CA ALA A 22 -1.60 6.48 -0.01
C ALA A 22 -1.09 6.11 1.37
N GLN A 23 -1.95 5.51 2.20
CA GLN A 23 -1.55 4.96 3.48
C GLN A 23 -0.39 4.01 3.24
N THR A 24 0.72 4.24 3.92
CA THR A 24 1.90 3.42 3.70
C THR A 24 1.70 2.03 4.30
N VAL A 25 2.37 1.03 3.73
CA VAL A 25 2.40 -0.33 4.28
C VAL A 25 2.87 -0.36 5.75
N LEU A 26 3.69 0.63 6.17
CA LEU A 26 4.15 0.81 7.55
C LEU A 26 3.03 1.15 8.55
N ASP A 27 1.84 1.45 8.08
CA ASP A 27 0.67 1.81 8.89
C ASP A 27 -0.28 0.64 9.14
N ARG A 28 0.07 -0.54 8.65
CA ARG A 28 -0.64 -1.80 8.88
C ARG A 28 0.01 -2.57 10.04
N THR A 29 -0.74 -3.51 10.58
CA THR A 29 -0.21 -4.57 11.45
C THR A 29 -0.14 -5.89 10.68
N PRO A 30 0.51 -6.94 11.19
CA PRO A 30 0.67 -8.19 10.44
C PRO A 30 -0.66 -8.88 10.04
N ASN A 31 -1.75 -8.67 10.82
CA ASN A 31 -3.05 -9.29 10.56
C ASN A 31 -4.17 -8.29 10.28
N LEU A 32 -3.92 -6.96 10.41
CA LEU A 32 -4.92 -5.93 10.14
C LEU A 32 -4.40 -4.94 9.11
N SER A 33 -5.07 -4.89 7.99
CA SER A 33 -4.78 -3.90 6.94
C SER A 33 -5.37 -2.52 7.25
N GLY A 34 -6.34 -2.44 8.17
CA GLY A 34 -7.11 -1.23 8.41
C GLY A 34 -7.78 -0.74 7.12
N ALA A 35 -7.83 0.56 6.93
CA ALA A 35 -8.40 1.16 5.73
C ALA A 35 -7.43 1.29 4.54
N TRP A 36 -6.34 0.52 4.51
CA TRP A 36 -5.38 0.56 3.42
C TRP A 36 -5.95 -0.03 2.13
N VAL A 37 -5.88 0.72 1.03
CA VAL A 37 -6.36 0.33 -0.29
C VAL A 37 -5.30 0.46 -1.40
N GLY A 38 -4.11 0.97 -1.06
CA GLY A 38 -3.05 1.24 -2.03
C GLY A 38 -3.40 2.35 -3.03
N PRO A 39 -2.42 2.86 -3.78
CA PRO A 39 -2.65 3.83 -4.84
C PRO A 39 -3.33 3.21 -6.05
N ALA A 40 -4.20 3.99 -6.73
CA ALA A 40 -4.80 3.57 -8.00
C ALA A 40 -3.71 3.32 -9.06
N GLY A 41 -3.85 2.23 -9.83
CA GLY A 41 -2.89 1.83 -10.86
C GLY A 41 -1.62 1.14 -10.32
N VAL A 42 -1.60 0.80 -9.03
CA VAL A 42 -0.50 0.04 -8.42
C VAL A 42 -0.96 -1.38 -8.10
N LEU A 43 -0.22 -2.35 -8.61
CA LEU A 43 -0.36 -3.75 -8.24
C LEU A 43 0.58 -4.05 -7.07
N HIS A 44 0.04 -4.54 -5.98
CA HIS A 44 0.80 -4.97 -4.81
C HIS A 44 0.95 -6.49 -4.83
N PHE A 45 2.18 -6.96 -4.83
CA PHE A 45 2.51 -8.34 -4.58
C PHE A 45 3.14 -8.45 -3.19
N ASN A 46 2.49 -9.19 -2.29
CA ASN A 46 3.04 -9.48 -0.98
C ASN A 46 3.39 -10.96 -0.90
N PHE A 47 4.59 -11.25 -0.48
CA PHE A 47 5.03 -12.57 -0.10
C PHE A 47 5.18 -12.64 1.41
N LEU A 48 4.27 -13.34 2.04
CA LEU A 48 4.26 -13.60 3.47
C LEU A 48 4.71 -15.03 3.73
N HIS A 49 5.62 -15.25 4.65
CA HIS A 49 6.10 -16.57 5.01
C HIS A 49 6.16 -16.70 6.53
N ARG A 50 5.48 -17.70 7.07
CA ARG A 50 5.45 -18.02 8.51
C ARG A 50 6.02 -19.39 8.75
N PHE A 51 6.82 -19.51 9.78
CA PHE A 51 7.51 -20.75 10.17
C PHE A 51 7.12 -21.12 11.58
N SER A 52 6.79 -22.38 11.81
CA SER A 52 6.67 -22.98 13.14
C SER A 52 7.75 -24.05 13.31
N ILE A 53 8.11 -24.31 14.56
CA ILE A 53 9.07 -25.35 14.92
C ILE A 53 8.36 -26.30 15.87
N SER A 54 8.24 -27.58 15.51
CA SER A 54 7.67 -28.59 16.41
C SER A 54 8.55 -28.79 17.66
N SER A 55 7.93 -29.32 18.70
CA SER A 55 8.63 -29.65 19.94
C SER A 55 9.72 -30.70 19.71
N ALA A 56 10.65 -30.80 20.68
CA ALA A 56 11.59 -31.90 20.72
C ALA A 56 10.83 -33.26 20.87
N PRO A 57 11.32 -34.36 20.29
CA PRO A 57 12.64 -34.49 19.65
C PRO A 57 12.71 -34.07 18.19
N GLU A 58 11.57 -33.99 17.45
CA GLU A 58 11.57 -33.82 16.00
C GLU A 58 12.16 -32.50 15.54
N ARG A 59 11.86 -31.38 16.24
CA ARG A 59 12.28 -30.00 15.89
C ARG A 59 12.11 -29.70 14.40
N LYS A 60 11.01 -30.19 13.81
CA LYS A 60 10.68 -30.01 12.41
C LYS A 60 10.25 -28.58 12.17
N VAL A 61 10.83 -27.92 11.16
CA VAL A 61 10.37 -26.62 10.67
C VAL A 61 9.25 -26.87 9.66
N THR A 62 8.09 -26.29 9.93
CA THR A 62 6.98 -26.23 8.98
C THR A 62 6.85 -24.78 8.50
N SER A 63 6.61 -24.60 7.22
CA SER A 63 6.45 -23.30 6.60
C SER A 63 5.11 -23.15 5.90
N THR A 64 4.50 -21.97 6.04
CA THR A 64 3.22 -21.63 5.44
C THR A 64 3.37 -20.37 4.59
N PRO A 65 3.79 -20.48 3.32
CA PRO A 65 3.83 -19.35 2.41
C PRO A 65 2.42 -18.88 2.06
N THR A 66 2.25 -17.58 2.04
CA THR A 66 1.03 -16.88 1.63
C THR A 66 1.38 -15.80 0.62
N PHE A 67 0.58 -15.68 -0.42
CA PHE A 67 0.74 -14.65 -1.45
C PHE A 67 -0.51 -13.78 -1.47
N LEU A 68 -0.30 -12.47 -1.53
CA LEU A 68 -1.33 -11.51 -1.86
C LEU A 68 -0.99 -10.87 -3.19
N LEU A 69 -1.94 -10.85 -4.11
CA LEU A 69 -1.92 -10.03 -5.31
C LEU A 69 -3.11 -9.09 -5.25
N ALA A 70 -2.88 -7.77 -5.16
CA ALA A 70 -3.96 -6.80 -5.03
C ALA A 70 -3.68 -5.55 -5.87
N ALA A 71 -4.71 -5.06 -6.55
CA ALA A 71 -4.64 -3.89 -7.41
C ALA A 71 -5.44 -2.73 -6.80
N GLY A 72 -4.76 -1.60 -6.61
CA GLY A 72 -5.43 -0.34 -6.28
C GLY A 72 -6.17 0.20 -7.49
N LEU A 73 -7.44 0.52 -7.31
CA LEU A 73 -8.33 1.07 -8.33
C LEU A 73 -8.70 2.53 -7.97
N PRO A 74 -9.29 3.30 -8.93
CA PRO A 74 -9.89 4.58 -8.63
C PRO A 74 -10.92 4.50 -7.49
N GLU A 75 -11.35 5.66 -6.97
CA GLU A 75 -12.35 5.78 -5.91
C GLU A 75 -12.00 5.00 -4.63
N ARG A 76 -10.69 4.89 -4.33
CA ARG A 76 -10.20 4.27 -3.09
C ARG A 76 -10.66 2.82 -2.92
N THR A 77 -10.62 2.09 -4.01
CA THR A 77 -10.99 0.69 -4.06
C THR A 77 -9.74 -0.18 -4.23
N LEU A 78 -9.74 -1.36 -3.64
CA LEU A 78 -8.73 -2.40 -3.80
C LEU A 78 -9.43 -3.70 -4.15
N VAL A 79 -8.93 -4.41 -5.14
CA VAL A 79 -9.34 -5.79 -5.41
C VAL A 79 -8.14 -6.70 -5.31
N GLY A 80 -8.32 -7.89 -4.78
CA GLY A 80 -7.18 -8.77 -4.57
C GLY A 80 -7.55 -10.23 -4.36
N VAL A 81 -6.50 -11.03 -4.34
CA VAL A 81 -6.57 -12.45 -4.03
C VAL A 81 -5.44 -12.81 -3.05
N HIS A 82 -5.80 -13.49 -1.97
CA HIS A 82 -4.88 -14.23 -1.13
C HIS A 82 -4.82 -15.69 -1.57
N TYR A 83 -3.63 -16.23 -1.61
CA TYR A 83 -3.40 -17.66 -1.68
C TYR A 83 -2.51 -18.07 -0.51
N ALA A 84 -3.01 -18.93 0.35
CA ALA A 84 -2.28 -19.43 1.50
C ALA A 84 -2.18 -20.95 1.43
N THR A 85 -0.99 -21.45 1.70
CA THR A 85 -0.78 -22.88 1.90
C THR A 85 -1.16 -23.27 3.32
N ASN A 86 -1.57 -24.51 3.53
CA ASN A 86 -1.88 -25.07 4.84
C ASN A 86 -3.07 -24.36 5.53
N SER A 87 -4.25 -24.43 4.90
CA SER A 87 -5.51 -24.04 5.53
C SER A 87 -5.89 -25.01 6.64
N GLU A 88 -6.31 -24.49 7.78
CA GLU A 88 -6.88 -25.28 8.89
C GLU A 88 -8.42 -25.37 8.82
N LEU A 89 -9.05 -24.63 7.89
CA LEU A 89 -10.51 -24.50 7.85
C LEU A 89 -11.21 -25.74 7.34
N SER A 90 -10.58 -26.50 6.47
CA SER A 90 -11.19 -27.69 5.89
C SER A 90 -10.13 -28.70 5.47
N PRO A 91 -10.24 -29.99 5.89
CA PRO A 91 -9.38 -31.07 5.39
C PRO A 91 -9.48 -31.29 3.89
N ARG A 92 -10.59 -30.90 3.26
CA ARG A 92 -10.85 -31.05 1.82
C ARG A 92 -10.01 -30.09 0.99
N TYR A 93 -9.74 -28.88 1.53
CA TYR A 93 -8.98 -27.85 0.85
C TYR A 93 -7.73 -27.51 1.69
N PRO A 94 -6.60 -28.16 1.43
CA PRO A 94 -5.36 -27.92 2.19
C PRO A 94 -4.80 -26.52 1.95
N ASN A 95 -5.24 -25.82 0.90
CA ASN A 95 -4.87 -24.46 0.56
C ASN A 95 -6.09 -23.55 0.67
N GLU A 96 -5.85 -22.29 0.98
CA GLU A 96 -6.88 -21.29 1.16
C GLU A 96 -6.76 -20.19 0.09
N TRP A 97 -7.86 -19.96 -0.62
CA TRP A 97 -7.99 -18.86 -1.57
C TRP A 97 -9.05 -17.89 -1.05
N GLU A 98 -8.70 -16.62 -0.92
CA GLU A 98 -9.64 -15.55 -0.58
C GLU A 98 -9.58 -14.51 -1.70
N MET A 99 -10.68 -14.33 -2.42
CA MET A 99 -10.86 -13.26 -3.41
C MET A 99 -11.67 -12.15 -2.77
N PHE A 100 -11.18 -10.90 -2.79
CA PHE A 100 -11.82 -9.82 -2.07
C PHE A 100 -11.85 -8.50 -2.83
N GLY A 101 -12.82 -7.66 -2.45
CA GLY A 101 -12.89 -6.25 -2.77
C GLY A 101 -12.96 -5.42 -1.49
N ARG A 102 -12.20 -4.32 -1.43
CA ARG A 102 -12.21 -3.36 -0.32
C ARG A 102 -12.46 -1.96 -0.85
N PHE A 103 -13.32 -1.23 -0.15
CA PHE A 103 -13.60 0.17 -0.40
C PHE A 103 -13.35 0.99 0.86
N ALA A 104 -12.66 2.13 0.74
CA ALA A 104 -12.31 3.00 1.85
C ALA A 104 -12.98 4.38 1.72
N PRO A 105 -14.23 4.56 2.21
CA PRO A 105 -14.98 5.81 2.06
C PRO A 105 -14.40 6.98 2.83
N LEU A 106 -13.70 6.75 3.94
CA LEU A 106 -13.18 7.81 4.79
C LEU A 106 -11.65 7.79 4.85
N ASP A 107 -11.05 8.98 4.87
CA ASP A 107 -9.60 9.17 4.94
C ASP A 107 -9.26 10.42 5.75
N GLN A 108 -8.42 10.25 6.78
CA GLN A 108 -7.95 11.36 7.60
C GLN A 108 -7.14 12.39 6.81
N GLU A 109 -6.39 11.97 5.82
CA GLU A 109 -5.61 12.90 4.98
C GLU A 109 -6.50 13.77 4.10
N LEU A 110 -7.74 13.32 3.86
CA LEU A 110 -8.78 14.08 3.15
C LEU A 110 -9.69 14.87 4.10
N GLY A 111 -9.38 14.90 5.41
CA GLY A 111 -10.09 15.68 6.41
C GLY A 111 -11.18 14.91 7.17
N ALA A 112 -11.33 13.61 6.97
CA ALA A 112 -12.21 12.80 7.80
C ALA A 112 -11.63 12.64 9.21
N PRO A 113 -12.45 12.43 10.25
CA PRO A 113 -11.96 12.23 11.62
C PRO A 113 -11.23 10.91 11.82
N VAL A 114 -11.51 9.93 10.99
CA VAL A 114 -10.93 8.58 10.98
C VAL A 114 -10.80 8.07 9.55
N ASP A 115 -9.96 7.06 9.35
CA ASP A 115 -9.99 6.24 8.15
C ASP A 115 -11.00 5.12 8.37
N ALA A 116 -11.78 4.78 7.34
CA ALA A 116 -12.70 3.66 7.39
C ALA A 116 -12.66 2.86 6.09
N SER A 117 -12.85 1.55 6.19
CA SER A 117 -13.02 0.67 5.04
C SER A 117 -14.02 -0.44 5.29
N VAL A 118 -14.55 -0.96 4.19
CA VAL A 118 -15.37 -2.17 4.15
C VAL A 118 -14.74 -3.12 3.14
N GLN A 119 -14.59 -4.38 3.52
CA GLN A 119 -14.14 -5.46 2.67
C GLN A 119 -15.20 -6.54 2.60
N VAL A 120 -15.38 -7.12 1.42
CA VAL A 120 -16.13 -8.36 1.21
C VAL A 120 -15.25 -9.29 0.39
N GLY A 121 -15.17 -10.54 0.79
CA GLY A 121 -14.39 -11.56 0.11
C GLY A 121 -15.11 -12.90 0.09
N TYR A 122 -14.74 -13.75 -0.87
CA TYR A 122 -15.15 -15.14 -0.92
C TYR A 122 -13.95 -16.02 -0.60
N ASN A 123 -14.09 -16.86 0.42
CA ASN A 123 -13.09 -17.82 0.83
C ASN A 123 -13.47 -19.21 0.34
N LEU A 124 -12.62 -19.82 -0.53
CA LEU A 124 -12.91 -21.11 -1.10
C LEU A 124 -12.83 -22.25 -0.06
N ALA A 125 -11.97 -22.13 0.95
CA ALA A 125 -11.84 -23.18 1.97
C ALA A 125 -13.02 -23.17 2.95
N ALA A 126 -13.57 -21.99 3.23
CA ALA A 126 -14.79 -21.83 4.02
C ALA A 126 -16.07 -21.98 3.19
N GLU A 127 -15.97 -22.03 1.85
CA GLU A 127 -17.08 -22.08 0.91
C GLU A 127 -18.12 -20.94 1.12
N GLY A 128 -17.64 -19.75 1.57
CA GLY A 128 -18.54 -18.69 1.97
C GLY A 128 -17.98 -17.28 1.82
N LEU A 129 -18.84 -16.30 2.13
CA LEU A 129 -18.52 -14.88 2.10
C LEU A 129 -18.07 -14.40 3.47
N ASP A 130 -16.91 -13.75 3.48
CA ASP A 130 -16.38 -13.07 4.66
C ASP A 130 -16.45 -11.55 4.48
N GLY A 131 -16.67 -10.83 5.57
CA GLY A 131 -16.71 -9.37 5.58
C GLY A 131 -15.85 -8.76 6.67
N GLU A 132 -15.31 -7.58 6.43
CA GLU A 132 -14.60 -6.77 7.43
C GLU A 132 -15.04 -5.31 7.33
N ALA A 133 -15.40 -4.70 8.45
CA ALA A 133 -15.49 -3.25 8.59
C ALA A 133 -14.35 -2.79 9.49
N ALA A 134 -13.46 -1.95 8.97
CA ALA A 134 -12.28 -1.49 9.69
C ALA A 134 -12.28 0.02 9.87
N LEU A 135 -11.80 0.45 11.03
CA LEU A 135 -11.54 1.85 11.37
C LEU A 135 -10.06 2.00 11.75
N ALA A 136 -9.49 3.15 11.43
CA ALA A 136 -8.17 3.48 11.91
C ALA A 136 -8.06 4.99 12.19
N ARG A 137 -7.22 5.34 13.17
CA ARG A 137 -6.92 6.74 13.48
C ARG A 137 -5.45 6.91 13.80
N ARG A 138 -4.83 7.86 13.12
CA ARG A 138 -3.47 8.30 13.41
C ARG A 138 -3.49 9.51 14.33
N GLN A 139 -2.67 9.46 15.35
CA GLN A 139 -2.39 10.59 16.23
C GLN A 139 -0.88 10.67 16.49
N GLY A 140 -0.23 11.63 15.86
CA GLY A 140 1.23 11.72 15.87
C GLY A 140 1.89 10.46 15.27
N PRO A 141 2.84 9.83 15.96
CA PRO A 141 3.53 8.64 15.47
C PRO A 141 2.71 7.34 15.64
N VAL A 142 1.61 7.38 16.39
CA VAL A 142 0.79 6.20 16.69
C VAL A 142 -0.42 6.16 15.76
N ARG A 143 -0.69 4.97 15.22
CA ARG A 143 -1.94 4.64 14.52
C ARG A 143 -2.63 3.50 15.25
N ILE A 144 -3.89 3.70 15.61
CA ILE A 144 -4.74 2.69 16.23
C ILE A 144 -5.68 2.16 15.16
N LEU A 145 -5.88 0.85 15.15
CA LEU A 145 -6.74 0.13 14.21
C LEU A 145 -7.77 -0.69 15.00
N GLY A 146 -8.98 -0.81 14.46
CA GLY A 146 -10.00 -1.71 14.95
C GLY A 146 -10.77 -2.29 13.78
N ALA A 147 -11.26 -3.52 13.90
CA ALA A 147 -12.10 -4.15 12.89
C ALA A 147 -13.17 -5.04 13.52
N LEU A 148 -14.32 -5.08 12.86
CA LEU A 148 -15.37 -6.06 13.05
C LEU A 148 -15.41 -6.95 11.81
N ARG A 149 -15.40 -8.27 12.02
CA ARG A 149 -15.41 -9.27 10.97
C ARG A 149 -16.63 -10.16 11.09
N VAL A 150 -17.20 -10.53 9.96
CA VAL A 150 -18.22 -11.57 9.84
C VAL A 150 -17.62 -12.65 8.98
N LEU A 151 -17.50 -13.84 9.53
CA LEU A 151 -16.82 -14.98 8.93
C LEU A 151 -17.83 -16.06 8.61
N SER A 152 -17.81 -16.60 7.40
CA SER A 152 -18.62 -17.75 7.04
C SER A 152 -18.16 -18.99 7.81
N GLY A 153 -19.11 -19.83 8.24
CA GLY A 153 -18.78 -21.12 8.85
C GLY A 153 -18.12 -22.05 7.83
N PRO A 154 -17.02 -22.75 8.18
CA PRO A 154 -16.36 -23.69 7.28
C PRO A 154 -17.24 -24.93 7.03
N GLY A 155 -17.31 -25.34 5.76
CA GLY A 155 -18.01 -26.57 5.34
C GLY A 155 -19.54 -26.49 5.49
N ASP A 156 -20.14 -27.57 6.00
CA ASP A 156 -21.60 -27.70 6.16
C ASP A 156 -22.16 -26.98 7.40
N GLU A 157 -21.32 -26.30 8.17
CA GLU A 157 -21.75 -25.54 9.34
C GLU A 157 -22.51 -24.30 8.89
N ARG A 158 -23.81 -24.28 9.19
CA ARG A 158 -24.69 -23.16 8.87
C ARG A 158 -24.55 -22.10 9.96
N GLY A 159 -23.95 -20.99 9.61
CA GLY A 159 -23.83 -19.84 10.49
C GLY A 159 -22.77 -18.86 10.02
N ALA A 160 -22.79 -17.69 10.61
CA ALA A 160 -21.72 -16.72 10.49
C ALA A 160 -21.14 -16.47 11.89
N ASP A 161 -19.84 -16.56 12.02
CA ASP A 161 -19.15 -16.17 13.24
C ASP A 161 -18.74 -14.69 13.16
N VAL A 162 -18.61 -14.06 14.30
CA VAL A 162 -18.19 -12.67 14.41
C VAL A 162 -16.84 -12.61 15.10
N ALA A 163 -15.90 -11.87 14.54
CA ALA A 163 -14.64 -11.61 15.19
C ALA A 163 -14.39 -10.10 15.36
N VAL A 164 -13.80 -9.75 16.48
CA VAL A 164 -13.38 -8.39 16.79
C VAL A 164 -11.85 -8.36 16.79
N ALA A 165 -11.29 -7.33 16.14
CA ALA A 165 -9.86 -7.17 16.07
C ALA A 165 -9.44 -5.74 16.44
N ALA A 166 -8.28 -5.63 17.07
CA ALA A 166 -7.66 -4.35 17.41
C ALA A 166 -6.15 -4.41 17.24
N GLY A 167 -5.55 -3.28 16.89
CA GLY A 167 -4.10 -3.20 16.70
C GLY A 167 -3.58 -1.78 16.79
N ALA A 168 -2.26 -1.68 16.82
CA ALA A 168 -1.57 -0.40 16.79
C ALA A 168 -0.27 -0.49 15.99
N ALA A 169 0.07 0.59 15.32
CA ALA A 169 1.37 0.80 14.68
C ALA A 169 2.02 2.06 15.25
N LEU A 170 3.27 1.95 15.65
CA LEU A 170 4.10 3.05 16.16
C LEU A 170 5.21 3.32 15.15
N ARG A 171 5.17 4.47 14.51
CA ARG A 171 6.20 4.90 13.58
C ARG A 171 7.40 5.49 14.33
N LEU A 172 8.52 4.78 14.30
CA LEU A 172 9.76 5.21 14.94
C LEU A 172 10.55 6.19 14.06
N SER A 173 10.45 6.03 12.74
CA SER A 173 11.09 6.90 11.75
C SER A 173 10.31 6.88 10.44
N ARG A 174 10.81 7.57 9.41
CA ARG A 174 10.24 7.51 8.06
C ARG A 174 10.28 6.10 7.45
N SER A 175 11.18 5.25 7.92
CA SER A 175 11.43 3.93 7.34
C SER A 175 11.14 2.76 8.29
N ILE A 176 10.87 3.00 9.57
CA ILE A 176 10.71 1.95 10.58
C ILE A 176 9.43 2.16 11.37
N ALA A 177 8.65 1.11 11.50
CA ALA A 177 7.49 1.05 12.37
C ALA A 177 7.46 -0.26 13.17
N LEU A 178 6.98 -0.18 14.42
CA LEU A 178 6.59 -1.35 15.22
C LEU A 178 5.08 -1.49 15.18
N SER A 179 4.58 -2.70 15.21
CA SER A 179 3.14 -2.94 15.18
C SER A 179 2.75 -4.20 15.92
N ALA A 180 1.54 -4.21 16.46
CA ALA A 180 0.95 -5.38 17.08
C ALA A 180 -0.56 -5.39 16.88
N ASP A 181 -1.15 -6.58 16.85
CA ASP A 181 -2.59 -6.76 16.76
C ASP A 181 -3.06 -7.99 17.54
N VAL A 182 -4.35 -7.99 17.83
CA VAL A 182 -5.08 -9.12 18.41
C VAL A 182 -6.43 -9.24 17.68
N ALA A 183 -6.93 -10.47 17.54
CA ALA A 183 -8.28 -10.74 17.06
C ALA A 183 -8.90 -11.90 17.85
N ALA A 184 -10.20 -11.87 18.04
CA ALA A 184 -10.93 -12.92 18.73
C ALA A 184 -12.28 -13.15 18.05
N ALA A 185 -12.54 -14.39 17.64
CA ALA A 185 -13.85 -14.84 17.26
C ALA A 185 -14.76 -14.98 18.49
N THR A 186 -16.06 -14.71 18.35
CA THR A 186 -17.05 -14.83 19.42
C THR A 186 -17.31 -16.30 19.76
N GLU A 187 -17.33 -17.15 18.75
CA GLU A 187 -17.37 -18.59 18.87
C GLU A 187 -16.01 -19.17 18.51
N ARG A 188 -15.44 -20.01 19.37
CA ARG A 188 -14.12 -20.59 19.17
C ARG A 188 -14.18 -22.10 19.31
N ASP A 189 -13.60 -22.78 18.36
CA ASP A 189 -13.47 -24.21 18.41
C ASP A 189 -12.52 -24.68 19.54
N PRO A 190 -12.68 -25.93 20.03
CA PRO A 190 -11.73 -26.50 20.97
C PRO A 190 -10.30 -26.45 20.44
N GLY A 191 -9.43 -25.73 21.16
CA GLY A 191 -8.04 -25.53 20.75
C GLY A 191 -7.71 -24.17 20.11
N GLU A 192 -8.72 -23.47 19.61
CA GLU A 192 -8.53 -22.10 19.13
C GLU A 192 -8.17 -21.14 20.26
N ARG A 193 -7.32 -20.19 19.93
CA ARG A 193 -6.83 -19.14 20.84
C ARG A 193 -7.19 -17.76 20.28
N VAL A 194 -7.06 -16.74 21.11
CA VAL A 194 -7.03 -15.36 20.63
C VAL A 194 -5.86 -15.23 19.65
N ALA A 195 -6.15 -14.77 18.44
CA ALA A 195 -5.14 -14.47 17.46
C ALA A 195 -4.32 -13.25 17.89
N TRP A 196 -3.01 -13.28 17.70
CA TRP A 196 -2.14 -12.16 17.96
C TRP A 196 -0.98 -12.11 16.97
N ALA A 197 -0.48 -10.92 16.72
CA ALA A 197 0.77 -10.72 16.01
C ALA A 197 1.51 -9.49 16.55
N ALA A 198 2.82 -9.52 16.47
CA ALA A 198 3.67 -8.37 16.75
C ALA A 198 4.85 -8.37 15.78
N GLY A 199 5.26 -7.21 15.31
CA GLY A 199 6.31 -7.13 14.31
C GLY A 199 6.92 -5.75 14.15
N MET A 200 7.94 -5.72 13.29
CA MET A 200 8.65 -4.53 12.85
C MET A 200 8.62 -4.48 11.32
N SER A 201 8.26 -3.34 10.77
CA SER A 201 8.25 -3.09 9.33
C SER A 201 9.33 -2.07 8.97
N LEU A 202 10.03 -2.34 7.87
CA LEU A 202 11.12 -1.54 7.32
C LEU A 202 10.80 -1.18 5.86
N ALA A 203 10.66 0.11 5.56
CA ALA A 203 10.71 0.59 4.18
C ALA A 203 12.17 0.55 3.70
N ILE A 204 12.43 -0.23 2.66
CA ILE A 204 13.78 -0.43 2.13
C ILE A 204 14.24 0.84 1.44
N PRO A 205 15.33 1.49 1.89
CA PRO A 205 15.78 2.76 1.32
C PRO A 205 15.94 2.70 -0.20
N HIS A 206 15.53 3.77 -0.88
CA HIS A 206 15.64 3.93 -2.35
C HIS A 206 14.84 2.93 -3.18
N THR A 207 13.91 2.20 -2.57
CA THR A 207 12.98 1.30 -3.25
C THR A 207 11.55 1.53 -2.77
N PRO A 208 10.52 1.10 -3.51
CA PRO A 208 9.14 1.13 -3.03
C PRO A 208 8.80 -0.07 -2.14
N HIS A 209 9.78 -0.94 -1.85
CA HIS A 209 9.57 -2.21 -1.16
C HIS A 209 9.55 -2.05 0.35
N THR A 210 8.81 -2.93 1.01
CA THR A 210 8.76 -3.01 2.47
C THR A 210 9.05 -4.44 2.91
N LEU A 211 9.87 -4.59 3.94
CA LEU A 211 10.10 -5.84 4.65
C LEU A 211 9.51 -5.73 6.05
N SER A 212 8.67 -6.69 6.44
CA SER A 212 8.19 -6.82 7.81
C SER A 212 8.67 -8.13 8.41
N LEU A 213 9.13 -8.09 9.65
CA LEU A 213 9.46 -9.27 10.46
C LEU A 213 8.45 -9.35 11.59
N HIS A 214 7.89 -10.52 11.85
CA HIS A 214 6.85 -10.65 12.87
C HIS A 214 6.84 -12.02 13.56
N ALA A 215 6.27 -12.03 14.76
CA ALA A 215 5.83 -13.23 15.45
C ALA A 215 4.29 -13.21 15.55
N THR A 216 3.66 -14.37 15.43
CA THR A 216 2.20 -14.52 15.45
C THR A 216 1.83 -15.94 15.84
N ASN A 217 0.59 -16.15 16.27
CA ASN A 217 0.01 -17.48 16.43
C ASN A 217 -1.03 -17.83 15.35
N THR A 218 -1.06 -17.08 14.24
CA THR A 218 -1.97 -17.35 13.13
C THR A 218 -1.25 -18.00 11.96
N ASN A 219 -1.94 -18.84 11.18
CA ASN A 219 -1.32 -19.58 10.07
C ASN A 219 -1.01 -18.70 8.88
N ASN A 220 -1.96 -17.91 8.43
CA ASN A 220 -1.87 -17.05 7.26
C ASN A 220 -2.59 -15.71 7.48
N ALA A 221 -2.75 -14.90 6.44
CA ALA A 221 -3.27 -13.53 6.52
C ALA A 221 -4.67 -13.35 5.89
N THR A 222 -5.40 -14.43 5.57
CA THR A 222 -6.81 -14.34 5.17
C THR A 222 -7.68 -13.86 6.33
N LEU A 223 -8.90 -13.37 6.09
CA LEU A 223 -9.79 -12.93 7.17
C LEU A 223 -10.07 -14.08 8.14
N GLN A 224 -10.31 -15.28 7.64
CA GLN A 224 -10.54 -16.48 8.45
C GLN A 224 -9.36 -16.77 9.37
N SER A 225 -8.19 -17.06 8.79
CA SER A 225 -7.01 -17.47 9.56
C SER A 225 -6.46 -16.37 10.47
N SER A 226 -6.54 -15.10 10.07
CA SER A 226 -6.07 -13.99 10.90
C SER A 226 -7.01 -13.64 12.05
N SER A 227 -8.20 -14.23 12.09
CA SER A 227 -9.17 -14.10 13.19
C SER A 227 -9.05 -15.22 14.23
N ARG A 228 -8.35 -16.31 13.91
CA ARG A 228 -8.26 -17.54 14.68
C ARG A 228 -6.81 -17.83 15.05
N GLY A 229 -6.51 -17.83 16.32
CA GLY A 229 -5.17 -18.14 16.83
C GLY A 229 -4.98 -19.63 17.10
N THR A 230 -3.80 -20.11 16.88
CA THR A 230 -3.39 -21.48 17.20
C THR A 230 -2.61 -21.53 18.52
N GLY A 231 -2.32 -22.74 19.01
CA GLY A 231 -1.45 -22.95 20.16
C GLY A 231 0.04 -22.75 19.89
N GLU A 232 0.43 -22.57 18.63
CA GLU A 232 1.82 -22.45 18.19
C GLU A 232 2.22 -21.02 17.89
N THR A 233 3.41 -20.62 18.29
CA THR A 233 3.99 -19.35 17.82
C THR A 233 4.75 -19.59 16.52
N ARG A 234 4.50 -18.73 15.55
CA ARG A 234 5.18 -18.70 14.25
C ARG A 234 6.00 -17.42 14.13
N TYR A 235 7.15 -17.54 13.52
CA TYR A 235 8.00 -16.41 13.16
C TYR A 235 7.99 -16.26 11.65
N GLY A 236 7.92 -15.03 11.16
CA GLY A 236 7.78 -14.84 9.73
C GLY A 236 8.26 -13.49 9.24
N PHE A 237 8.17 -13.35 7.94
CA PHE A 237 8.40 -12.10 7.25
C PHE A 237 7.33 -11.87 6.19
N GLU A 238 7.09 -10.62 5.88
CA GLU A 238 6.30 -10.18 4.72
C GLU A 238 7.15 -9.23 3.87
N PHE A 239 7.26 -9.54 2.59
CA PHE A 239 7.91 -8.68 1.61
C PHE A 239 6.87 -8.13 0.66
N THR A 240 6.70 -6.81 0.63
CA THR A 240 5.72 -6.12 -0.22
C THR A 240 6.42 -5.46 -1.40
N ILE A 241 5.96 -5.77 -2.61
CA ILE A 241 6.46 -5.26 -3.88
C ILE A 241 5.32 -4.51 -4.59
N PRO A 242 5.25 -3.18 -4.53
CA PRO A 242 4.33 -2.41 -5.36
C PRO A 242 4.90 -2.29 -6.79
N VAL A 243 4.05 -2.56 -7.78
CA VAL A 243 4.35 -2.47 -9.21
C VAL A 243 3.40 -1.46 -9.84
N THR A 244 3.92 -0.33 -10.29
CA THR A 244 3.12 0.69 -10.98
C THR A 244 2.79 0.22 -12.38
N LEU A 245 1.50 -0.04 -12.66
CA LEU A 245 1.05 -0.63 -13.92
C LEU A 245 1.24 0.31 -15.12
N ASP A 246 1.10 1.61 -14.93
CA ASP A 246 1.32 2.62 -15.98
C ASP A 246 2.73 2.52 -16.61
N ARG A 247 3.70 1.97 -15.89
CA ARG A 247 5.04 1.76 -16.38
C ARG A 247 5.10 0.71 -17.51
N TYR A 248 4.21 -0.28 -17.46
CA TYR A 248 4.21 -1.44 -18.37
C TYR A 248 3.08 -1.37 -19.40
N PHE A 249 1.93 -0.85 -19.00
CA PHE A 249 0.69 -0.85 -19.78
C PHE A 249 0.16 0.56 -20.08
N GLY A 250 0.74 1.60 -19.46
CA GLY A 250 0.40 2.98 -19.77
C GLY A 250 0.66 3.26 -21.26
N ARG A 251 -0.28 3.88 -21.93
CA ARG A 251 0.00 4.45 -23.25
C ARG A 251 1.18 5.38 -23.08
N ARG A 252 2.25 5.18 -23.84
CA ARG A 252 3.32 6.15 -23.94
C ARG A 252 2.65 7.50 -24.16
N PRO A 253 2.76 8.48 -23.23
CA PRO A 253 2.11 9.77 -23.46
C PRO A 253 2.60 10.24 -24.84
N PRO A 254 1.74 10.84 -25.64
CA PRO A 254 2.18 11.47 -26.89
C PRO A 254 3.37 12.35 -26.53
N PRO A 255 4.40 12.43 -27.38
CA PRO A 255 5.53 13.32 -27.13
C PRO A 255 4.90 14.69 -26.76
N PRO A 256 5.35 15.28 -25.64
CA PRO A 256 4.75 16.53 -25.17
C PRO A 256 4.72 17.48 -26.39
N PRO A 257 3.61 18.20 -26.61
CA PRO A 257 3.59 19.23 -27.64
C PRO A 257 4.85 20.06 -27.44
N PRO A 258 5.51 20.51 -28.53
CA PRO A 258 6.74 21.30 -28.43
C PRO A 258 6.46 22.37 -27.37
N ALA A 259 7.26 22.39 -26.30
CA ALA A 259 7.00 23.22 -25.13
C ALA A 259 6.81 24.64 -25.61
N VAL A 260 5.60 25.15 -25.52
CA VAL A 260 5.35 26.57 -25.63
C VAL A 260 6.13 27.15 -24.48
N GLY A 261 7.19 27.89 -24.77
CA GLY A 261 8.03 28.50 -23.74
C GLY A 261 7.15 29.28 -22.78
N PRO A 262 7.48 29.34 -21.48
CA PRO A 262 6.66 30.02 -20.49
C PRO A 262 6.39 31.43 -20.98
N ALA A 263 5.11 31.77 -21.08
CA ALA A 263 4.72 33.16 -21.19
C ALA A 263 5.19 33.85 -19.90
N SER A 264 6.21 34.69 -20.02
CA SER A 264 6.70 35.65 -19.01
C SER A 264 6.50 35.27 -17.53
N GLY A 265 7.41 34.45 -17.03
CA GLY A 265 7.52 34.10 -15.62
C GLY A 265 8.51 32.95 -15.49
N ASP A 266 9.69 33.25 -15.04
CA ASP A 266 10.95 32.50 -15.14
C ASP A 266 11.01 31.10 -14.48
N SER A 267 9.88 30.41 -14.29
CA SER A 267 9.90 29.09 -13.66
C SER A 267 9.06 28.05 -14.38
N VAL A 268 9.63 26.87 -14.61
CA VAL A 268 8.96 25.70 -15.18
C VAL A 268 8.87 24.61 -14.11
N VAL A 269 7.67 24.06 -13.90
CA VAL A 269 7.48 22.96 -12.95
C VAL A 269 7.57 21.62 -13.70
N ALA A 270 8.42 20.75 -13.19
CA ALA A 270 8.54 19.36 -13.61
C ALA A 270 8.19 18.44 -12.42
N GLU A 271 7.55 17.34 -12.70
CA GLU A 271 7.16 16.36 -11.69
C GLU A 271 8.10 15.16 -11.72
N VAL A 272 8.52 14.72 -10.57
CA VAL A 272 9.17 13.42 -10.38
C VAL A 272 8.14 12.49 -9.75
N ARG A 273 7.81 11.41 -10.41
CA ARG A 273 6.96 10.36 -9.88
C ARG A 273 7.72 9.05 -9.80
N ASP A 274 7.11 8.05 -9.17
CA ASP A 274 7.73 6.75 -8.98
C ASP A 274 8.34 6.25 -10.30
N PHE A 275 9.68 6.31 -10.33
CA PHE A 275 10.54 5.84 -11.42
C PHE A 275 10.40 6.56 -12.78
N MET A 276 9.87 7.81 -12.82
CA MET A 276 9.81 8.62 -14.04
C MET A 276 9.88 10.12 -13.79
N PHE A 277 10.38 10.87 -14.80
CA PHE A 277 10.29 12.33 -14.87
C PHE A 277 9.16 12.75 -15.80
N ARG A 278 8.36 13.74 -15.38
CA ARG A 278 7.28 14.30 -16.20
C ARG A 278 7.37 15.84 -16.26
N PRO A 279 7.60 16.41 -17.42
CA PRO A 279 8.05 15.73 -18.65
C PRO A 279 9.50 15.22 -18.51
N ALA A 280 9.84 14.15 -19.26
CA ALA A 280 11.23 13.66 -19.31
C ALA A 280 12.17 14.63 -20.06
N ARG A 281 11.61 15.53 -20.88
CA ARG A 281 12.34 16.59 -21.56
C ARG A 281 11.73 17.94 -21.21
N VAL A 282 12.56 18.81 -20.63
CA VAL A 282 12.20 20.17 -20.24
C VAL A 282 12.95 21.16 -21.15
N VAL A 283 12.23 22.09 -21.78
CA VAL A 283 12.84 23.13 -22.62
C VAL A 283 12.58 24.47 -21.97
N VAL A 284 13.65 25.22 -21.70
CA VAL A 284 13.58 26.52 -20.99
C VAL A 284 14.49 27.58 -21.67
N PRO A 285 14.18 28.87 -21.51
CA PRO A 285 15.13 29.93 -21.88
C PRO A 285 16.32 29.99 -20.92
N ALA A 286 17.43 30.55 -21.36
CA ALA A 286 18.58 30.81 -20.49
C ALA A 286 18.18 31.71 -19.31
N GLY A 287 18.61 31.34 -18.09
CA GLY A 287 18.23 32.02 -16.85
C GLY A 287 16.96 31.49 -16.18
N ALA A 288 16.23 30.58 -16.81
CA ALA A 288 15.01 30.03 -16.23
C ALA A 288 15.28 29.10 -15.04
N THR A 289 14.33 29.07 -14.14
CA THR A 289 14.31 28.14 -13.00
C THR A 289 13.46 26.93 -13.34
N VAL A 290 14.00 25.74 -13.15
CA VAL A 290 13.21 24.48 -13.20
C VAL A 290 12.97 24.01 -11.77
N VAL A 291 11.69 23.78 -11.43
CA VAL A 291 11.26 23.31 -10.11
C VAL A 291 10.78 21.87 -10.24
N TRP A 292 11.49 20.94 -9.64
CA TRP A 292 11.04 19.55 -9.53
C TRP A 292 10.24 19.34 -8.27
N THR A 293 9.06 18.74 -8.40
CA THR A 293 8.22 18.32 -7.29
C THR A 293 8.14 16.79 -7.29
N ASN A 294 8.51 16.15 -6.19
CA ASN A 294 8.35 14.72 -6.06
C ASN A 294 6.92 14.39 -5.62
N GLY A 295 6.08 13.98 -6.57
CA GLY A 295 4.71 13.51 -6.31
C GLY A 295 4.62 11.99 -6.05
N GLY A 296 5.77 11.29 -6.01
CA GLY A 296 5.86 9.86 -5.70
C GLY A 296 6.18 9.59 -4.22
N GLN A 297 6.25 8.30 -3.86
CA GLN A 297 6.55 7.86 -2.50
C GLN A 297 8.05 7.66 -2.24
N VAL A 298 8.84 7.53 -3.31
CA VAL A 298 10.25 7.17 -3.24
C VAL A 298 11.12 8.43 -3.38
N VAL A 299 12.27 8.43 -2.69
CA VAL A 299 13.26 9.51 -2.83
C VAL A 299 13.91 9.45 -4.21
N HIS A 300 13.99 10.60 -4.87
CA HIS A 300 14.61 10.75 -6.18
C HIS A 300 15.69 11.83 -6.17
N THR A 301 16.51 11.87 -7.21
CA THR A 301 17.44 12.98 -7.52
C THR A 301 17.28 13.39 -8.97
N VAL A 302 17.73 14.60 -9.30
CA VAL A 302 17.91 15.08 -10.68
C VAL A 302 19.38 15.45 -10.82
N THR A 303 20.16 14.50 -11.34
CA THR A 303 21.62 14.57 -11.37
C THR A 303 22.10 14.52 -12.81
N ALA A 304 22.85 15.54 -13.25
CA ALA A 304 23.44 15.59 -14.59
C ALA A 304 24.36 14.39 -14.85
N LEU A 305 24.36 13.88 -16.07
CA LEU A 305 25.27 12.77 -16.45
C LEU A 305 26.75 13.19 -16.45
N ASP A 306 27.03 14.47 -16.71
CA ASP A 306 28.35 15.08 -16.70
C ASP A 306 28.75 15.67 -15.33
N GLY A 307 27.86 15.57 -14.33
CA GLY A 307 28.11 16.11 -12.99
C GLY A 307 27.94 17.63 -12.87
N SER A 308 27.46 18.31 -13.90
CA SER A 308 27.30 19.79 -13.90
C SER A 308 26.27 20.29 -12.90
N PHE A 309 25.31 19.47 -12.47
CA PHE A 309 24.37 19.79 -11.41
C PHE A 309 23.85 18.53 -10.70
N ASP A 310 23.38 18.70 -9.46
CA ASP A 310 22.71 17.70 -8.66
C ASP A 310 21.67 18.37 -7.73
N SER A 311 20.43 17.90 -7.76
CA SER A 311 19.37 18.39 -6.87
C SER A 311 19.57 17.96 -5.41
N GLY A 312 20.42 16.97 -5.17
CA GLY A 312 20.37 16.17 -3.96
C GLY A 312 19.06 15.38 -3.83
N PRO A 313 18.83 14.70 -2.70
CA PRO A 313 17.61 13.95 -2.45
C PRO A 313 16.36 14.83 -2.45
N ILE A 314 15.32 14.36 -3.15
CA ILE A 314 13.98 14.96 -3.18
C ILE A 314 13.03 13.92 -2.58
N GLY A 315 12.63 14.12 -1.33
CA GLY A 315 11.66 13.24 -0.65
C GLY A 315 10.23 13.42 -1.15
N SER A 316 9.34 12.52 -0.77
CA SER A 316 7.92 12.61 -1.11
C SER A 316 7.32 13.97 -0.72
N GLY A 317 6.66 14.64 -1.67
CA GLY A 317 6.08 15.97 -1.50
C GLY A 317 7.10 17.13 -1.50
N GLU A 318 8.41 16.84 -1.50
CA GLU A 318 9.45 17.85 -1.52
C GLU A 318 9.64 18.47 -2.91
N ARG A 319 10.23 19.69 -2.92
CA ARG A 319 10.56 20.44 -4.13
C ARG A 319 12.03 20.84 -4.12
N ARG A 320 12.62 20.87 -5.33
CA ARG A 320 13.95 21.43 -5.57
C ARG A 320 13.90 22.34 -6.79
N ALA A 321 14.50 23.50 -6.67
CA ALA A 321 14.60 24.47 -7.75
C ALA A 321 16.06 24.62 -8.18
N MET A 322 16.31 24.65 -9.48
CA MET A 322 17.64 24.88 -10.06
C MET A 322 17.54 25.86 -11.23
N VAL A 323 18.50 26.79 -11.34
CA VAL A 323 18.57 27.80 -12.40
C VAL A 323 19.50 27.31 -13.49
N PHE A 324 19.08 27.43 -14.75
CA PHE A 324 19.83 27.02 -15.94
C PHE A 324 20.19 28.26 -16.79
N SER A 325 21.37 28.81 -16.58
CA SER A 325 21.79 30.06 -17.21
C SER A 325 22.53 29.87 -18.55
N THR A 326 23.10 28.69 -18.79
CA THR A 326 23.92 28.44 -19.97
C THR A 326 23.12 27.70 -21.03
N PRO A 327 23.02 28.21 -22.29
CA PRO A 327 22.40 27.44 -23.38
C PRO A 327 23.11 26.11 -23.61
N GLY A 328 22.32 25.05 -23.85
CA GLY A 328 22.85 23.71 -24.04
C GLY A 328 21.86 22.60 -23.81
N ARG A 329 22.35 21.37 -23.89
CA ARG A 329 21.59 20.16 -23.60
C ARG A 329 22.21 19.48 -22.38
N PHE A 330 21.41 19.24 -21.38
CA PHE A 330 21.81 18.69 -20.09
C PHE A 330 21.06 17.39 -19.82
N PRO A 331 21.59 16.25 -20.28
CA PRO A 331 21.01 14.94 -19.94
C PRO A 331 21.22 14.65 -18.45
N PHE A 332 20.18 14.13 -17.80
CA PHE A 332 20.23 13.83 -16.38
C PHE A 332 19.62 12.45 -16.08
N ARG A 333 19.86 11.98 -14.87
CA ARG A 333 19.31 10.74 -14.32
C ARG A 333 18.92 10.91 -12.86
N CYS A 334 18.15 9.96 -12.34
CA CYS A 334 18.04 9.76 -10.91
C CYS A 334 19.20 8.87 -10.42
N THR A 335 19.96 9.30 -9.41
CA THR A 335 21.12 8.55 -8.91
C THR A 335 20.70 7.20 -8.29
N PRO A 336 19.68 7.15 -7.40
CA PRO A 336 19.19 5.87 -6.89
C PRO A 336 18.53 4.96 -7.96
N HIS A 337 18.04 5.55 -9.07
CA HIS A 337 17.32 4.84 -10.12
C HIS A 337 17.90 5.17 -11.50
N PRO A 338 19.08 4.63 -11.88
CA PRO A 338 19.84 5.06 -13.07
C PRO A 338 19.11 4.89 -14.40
N PHE A 339 18.05 4.09 -14.43
CA PHE A 339 17.16 3.92 -15.59
C PHE A 339 16.17 5.09 -15.78
N MET A 340 15.91 5.89 -14.74
CA MET A 340 15.16 7.14 -14.87
C MET A 340 16.06 8.18 -15.50
N ARG A 341 15.72 8.61 -16.71
CA ARG A 341 16.51 9.57 -17.49
C ARG A 341 15.62 10.67 -18.01
N GLY A 342 16.21 11.86 -18.14
CA GLY A 342 15.59 13.02 -18.75
C GLY A 342 16.63 13.96 -19.38
N GLU A 343 16.14 15.04 -19.98
CA GLU A 343 16.98 16.06 -20.62
C GLU A 343 16.40 17.45 -20.36
N ILE A 344 17.25 18.39 -20.00
CA ILE A 344 16.94 19.82 -20.02
C ILE A 344 17.58 20.42 -21.26
N VAL A 345 16.82 21.20 -22.01
CA VAL A 345 17.29 21.96 -23.17
C VAL A 345 17.13 23.43 -22.86
N VAL A 346 18.24 24.15 -22.74
CA VAL A 346 18.29 25.59 -22.52
C VAL A 346 18.53 26.29 -23.86
N ARG A 347 17.68 27.26 -24.21
CA ARG A 347 17.72 28.00 -25.46
C ARG A 347 17.97 29.48 -25.22
#